data_d313367718348993c26d33b29df9f171
#
_entry.id   d313367718348993c26d33b29df9f171
#
_cell.length_a   1.000
_cell.length_b   1.000
_cell.length_c   1.000
_cell.angle_alpha   90.00
_cell.angle_beta   90.00
_cell.angle_gamma   90.00
#
_symmetry.space_group_name_H-M   'P 1'
#
loop_
_entity.id
_entity.type
_entity.pdbx_description
1 polymer ?
#
loop_
_entity_poly.entity_id
_entity_poly.type
_entity_poly.pdbx_seq_one_letter_code
_entity_poly.pdbx_strand_id
1 'polypeptide(L)'
;MDGELPSADDEIAIDRMYADNNKLKVGDSLTVGGKKLKITGLVALSDYSALYSNPSDMMFDALKFGVAIVTDTLFDDYGEADLHYSYSWKYDKTPADDEEAQDMAEKVMKHINGISMLTQFIPEYSNQAIHFTGDDIKGDNTMITVFLYLVMVIIAFVFA
;
A
#
# COMPACT_ATOMS: atom_id res chain seq x y z
N MET A 1 -1.06 16.00 7.78
CA MET A 1 0.05 16.52 6.97
C MET A 1 0.89 17.39 7.88
N ASP A 2 2.20 17.32 7.77
CA ASP A 2 3.14 18.18 8.46
C ASP A 2 3.95 18.91 7.37
N GLY A 3 4.12 20.24 7.47
CA GLY A 3 4.66 21.07 6.40
C GLY A 3 3.65 21.35 5.28
N GLU A 4 4.15 21.56 4.06
CA GLU A 4 3.40 22.01 2.89
C GLU A 4 3.59 21.04 1.70
N LEU A 5 2.63 21.04 0.78
CA LEU A 5 2.79 20.33 -0.50
C LEU A 5 3.82 21.06 -1.38
N PRO A 6 4.53 20.32 -2.27
CA PRO A 6 5.50 20.91 -3.16
C PRO A 6 4.83 21.93 -4.10
N SER A 7 5.49 23.08 -4.27
CA SER A 7 5.07 24.17 -5.14
C SER A 7 6.09 24.48 -6.24
N ALA A 8 7.29 23.90 -6.15
CA ALA A 8 8.38 24.05 -7.10
C ALA A 8 8.93 22.67 -7.50
N ASP A 9 9.61 22.60 -8.67
CA ASP A 9 10.10 21.34 -9.25
C ASP A 9 11.36 20.77 -8.56
N ASP A 10 11.87 21.45 -7.55
CA ASP A 10 12.93 20.99 -6.66
C ASP A 10 12.41 20.58 -5.26
N GLU A 11 11.08 20.49 -5.10
CA GLU A 11 10.40 20.18 -3.85
C GLU A 11 9.70 18.82 -3.91
N ILE A 12 9.57 18.18 -2.73
CA ILE A 12 8.92 16.87 -2.57
C ILE A 12 8.21 16.80 -1.21
N ALA A 13 7.01 16.23 -1.18
CA ALA A 13 6.38 15.78 0.07
C ALA A 13 6.41 14.24 0.09
N ILE A 14 6.93 13.68 1.18
CA ILE A 14 7.18 12.23 1.30
C ILE A 14 6.27 11.60 2.34
N ASP A 15 6.10 10.27 2.23
CA ASP A 15 5.36 9.50 3.23
C ASP A 15 6.00 9.61 4.61
N ARG A 16 5.15 9.78 5.64
CA ARG A 16 5.59 9.97 7.03
C ARG A 16 6.31 8.73 7.58
N MET A 17 5.81 7.52 7.31
CA MET A 17 6.43 6.29 7.82
C MET A 17 7.82 6.09 7.21
N TYR A 18 7.95 6.33 5.90
CA TYR A 18 9.25 6.33 5.23
C TYR A 18 10.20 7.37 5.82
N ALA A 19 9.71 8.60 6.06
CA ALA A 19 10.51 9.67 6.64
C ALA A 19 11.00 9.32 8.05
N ASP A 20 10.11 8.85 8.93
CA ASP A 20 10.44 8.48 10.31
C ASP A 20 11.48 7.35 10.35
N ASN A 21 11.30 6.31 9.52
CA ASN A 21 12.23 5.18 9.45
C ASN A 21 13.62 5.59 8.92
N ASN A 22 13.68 6.55 8.00
CA ASN A 22 14.92 7.07 7.42
C ASN A 22 15.46 8.31 8.15
N LYS A 23 14.80 8.76 9.24
CA LYS A 23 15.18 9.94 10.05
C LYS A 23 15.22 11.23 9.24
N LEU A 24 14.35 11.34 8.25
CA LEU A 24 14.18 12.50 7.40
C LEU A 24 13.13 13.47 8.00
N LYS A 25 13.32 14.76 7.77
CA LYS A 25 12.44 15.83 8.26
C LYS A 25 12.16 16.85 7.17
N VAL A 26 11.12 17.62 7.36
CA VAL A 26 10.87 18.83 6.56
C VAL A 26 12.10 19.75 6.62
N GLY A 27 12.57 20.17 5.45
CA GLY A 27 13.79 20.95 5.25
C GLY A 27 15.02 20.13 4.83
N ASP A 28 15.02 18.82 5.04
CA ASP A 28 16.07 17.95 4.53
C ASP A 28 15.98 17.79 3.01
N SER A 29 16.94 17.09 2.42
CA SER A 29 16.95 16.79 0.98
C SER A 29 17.00 15.29 0.75
N LEU A 30 16.28 14.85 -0.28
CA LEU A 30 16.28 13.47 -0.76
C LEU A 30 16.66 13.44 -2.25
N THR A 31 17.37 12.40 -2.68
CA THR A 31 17.66 12.19 -4.10
C THR A 31 16.72 11.14 -4.67
N VAL A 32 15.94 11.51 -5.68
CA VAL A 32 14.99 10.64 -6.37
C VAL A 32 15.27 10.72 -7.87
N GLY A 33 15.47 9.56 -8.52
CA GLY A 33 15.78 9.53 -9.97
C GLY A 33 16.97 10.41 -10.38
N GLY A 34 17.97 10.52 -9.51
CA GLY A 34 19.16 11.37 -9.76
C GLY A 34 18.96 12.87 -9.48
N LYS A 35 17.75 13.32 -9.15
CA LYS A 35 17.45 14.71 -8.81
C LYS A 35 17.45 14.91 -7.30
N LYS A 36 18.07 15.97 -6.82
CA LYS A 36 18.09 16.35 -5.42
C LYS A 36 16.90 17.26 -5.14
N LEU A 37 15.98 16.80 -4.30
CA LEU A 37 14.73 17.49 -3.97
C LEU A 37 14.73 17.87 -2.48
N LYS A 38 14.14 19.03 -2.17
CA LYS A 38 13.93 19.50 -0.80
C LYS A 38 12.62 18.96 -0.26
N ILE A 39 12.64 18.35 0.92
CA ILE A 39 11.43 17.88 1.60
C ILE A 39 10.69 19.07 2.18
N THR A 40 9.48 19.33 1.65
CA THR A 40 8.61 20.42 2.11
C THR A 40 7.48 19.95 3.00
N GLY A 41 7.11 18.67 2.92
CA GLY A 41 6.04 18.10 3.71
C GLY A 41 6.15 16.60 3.97
N LEU A 42 5.48 16.19 5.05
CA LEU A 42 5.23 14.78 5.37
C LEU A 42 3.75 14.49 5.23
N VAL A 43 3.42 13.47 4.44
CA VAL A 43 2.05 13.10 4.11
C VAL A 43 1.73 11.67 4.58
N ALA A 44 0.45 11.37 4.70
CA ALA A 44 -0.05 10.01 4.80
C ALA A 44 -1.17 9.87 3.77
N LEU A 45 -1.03 8.94 2.85
CA LEU A 45 -1.99 8.71 1.78
C LEU A 45 -2.84 7.49 2.13
N SER A 46 -4.16 7.63 2.05
CA SER A 46 -5.12 6.57 2.38
C SER A 46 -4.89 5.29 1.57
N ASP A 47 -4.49 5.46 0.31
CA ASP A 47 -4.27 4.35 -0.63
C ASP A 47 -2.96 3.59 -0.37
N TYR A 48 -2.11 4.16 0.50
CA TYR A 48 -0.83 3.62 0.93
C TYR A 48 -0.72 3.54 2.45
N SER A 49 -1.80 3.10 3.11
CA SER A 49 -1.81 2.86 4.57
C SER A 49 -0.78 1.83 5.00
N ALA A 50 -0.41 0.91 4.12
CA ALA A 50 0.76 0.05 4.23
C ALA A 50 1.63 0.21 2.98
N LEU A 51 2.95 0.38 3.17
CA LEU A 51 3.89 0.70 2.11
C LEU A 51 4.38 -0.57 1.40
N TYR A 52 3.48 -1.24 0.69
CA TYR A 52 3.83 -2.35 -0.19
C TYR A 52 4.42 -1.83 -1.49
N SER A 53 5.65 -2.22 -1.82
CA SER A 53 6.25 -1.93 -3.13
C SER A 53 5.57 -2.73 -4.24
N ASN A 54 5.14 -3.95 -3.90
CA ASN A 54 4.31 -4.78 -4.76
C ASN A 54 3.12 -5.30 -3.94
N PRO A 55 1.87 -5.15 -4.41
CA PRO A 55 0.68 -5.60 -3.68
C PRO A 55 0.63 -7.09 -3.36
N SER A 56 1.46 -7.92 -3.98
CA SER A 56 1.59 -9.36 -3.69
C SER A 56 2.69 -9.69 -2.69
N ASP A 57 3.44 -8.70 -2.20
CA ASP A 57 4.48 -8.94 -1.20
C ASP A 57 3.85 -9.38 0.13
N MET A 58 4.48 -10.32 0.82
CA MET A 58 4.00 -10.78 2.13
C MET A 58 4.23 -9.75 3.24
N MET A 59 5.18 -8.83 3.05
CA MET A 59 5.53 -7.78 4.01
C MET A 59 5.85 -6.49 3.28
N PHE A 60 5.45 -5.36 3.84
CA PHE A 60 5.87 -4.05 3.35
C PHE A 60 7.25 -3.66 3.91
N ASP A 61 7.99 -2.85 3.17
CA ASP A 61 9.33 -2.37 3.54
C ASP A 61 9.39 -0.84 3.53
N ALA A 62 8.90 -0.24 4.60
CA ALA A 62 8.87 1.22 4.76
C ALA A 62 10.27 1.86 4.97
N LEU A 63 11.36 1.06 4.98
CA LEU A 63 12.72 1.58 4.96
C LEU A 63 13.18 1.89 3.53
N LYS A 64 12.81 1.04 2.57
CA LYS A 64 13.28 1.13 1.19
C LYS A 64 12.23 1.70 0.24
N PHE A 65 10.96 1.44 0.53
CA PHE A 65 9.85 1.90 -0.27
C PHE A 65 9.08 3.01 0.44
N GLY A 66 8.75 4.05 -0.28
CA GLY A 66 7.90 5.15 0.15
C GLY A 66 7.20 5.77 -1.04
N VAL A 67 6.13 6.48 -0.77
CA VAL A 67 5.40 7.26 -1.76
C VAL A 67 5.64 8.73 -1.55
N ALA A 68 5.51 9.51 -2.60
CA ALA A 68 5.77 10.93 -2.55
C ALA A 68 4.83 11.70 -3.46
N ILE A 69 4.68 12.99 -3.19
CA ILE A 69 3.99 13.94 -4.03
C ILE A 69 5.04 14.92 -4.55
N VAL A 70 4.98 15.19 -5.84
CA VAL A 70 5.80 16.17 -6.56
C VAL A 70 4.88 17.01 -7.46
N THR A 71 5.41 18.05 -8.09
CA THR A 71 4.68 18.79 -9.13
C THR A 71 4.51 17.95 -10.39
N ASP A 72 3.46 18.21 -11.17
CA ASP A 72 3.23 17.53 -12.45
C ASP A 72 4.43 17.73 -13.39
N THR A 73 4.99 18.95 -13.43
CA THR A 73 6.17 19.27 -14.24
C THR A 73 7.37 18.39 -13.88
N LEU A 74 7.65 18.22 -12.59
CA LEU A 74 8.75 17.37 -12.14
C LEU A 74 8.47 15.90 -12.47
N PHE A 75 7.22 15.44 -12.31
CA PHE A 75 6.83 14.07 -12.65
C PHE A 75 7.02 13.79 -14.14
N ASP A 76 6.58 14.68 -15.02
CA ASP A 76 6.71 14.55 -16.47
C ASP A 76 8.16 14.57 -16.96
N ASP A 77 9.07 15.15 -16.16
CA ASP A 77 10.51 15.22 -16.46
C ASP A 77 11.27 13.90 -16.13
N TYR A 78 10.60 12.93 -15.47
CA TYR A 78 11.09 11.57 -15.39
C TYR A 78 10.78 10.83 -16.70
N GLY A 79 11.77 10.09 -17.22
CA GLY A 79 11.64 9.42 -18.52
C GLY A 79 10.63 8.27 -18.49
N GLU A 80 10.02 7.96 -19.63
CA GLU A 80 9.06 6.84 -19.76
C GLU A 80 9.65 5.47 -19.32
N ALA A 81 10.99 5.31 -19.39
CA ALA A 81 11.67 4.10 -18.95
C ALA A 81 11.58 3.86 -17.43
N ASP A 82 11.31 4.91 -16.67
CA ASP A 82 11.16 4.84 -15.20
C ASP A 82 9.70 4.65 -14.78
N LEU A 83 8.76 4.65 -15.72
CA LEU A 83 7.33 4.52 -15.44
C LEU A 83 6.87 3.06 -15.52
N HIS A 84 6.12 2.65 -14.52
CA HIS A 84 5.40 1.39 -14.50
C HIS A 84 3.90 1.67 -14.54
N TYR A 85 3.20 1.11 -15.54
CA TYR A 85 1.78 1.28 -15.68
C TYR A 85 1.03 0.17 -14.96
N SER A 86 0.15 0.55 -14.04
CA SER A 86 -0.77 -0.35 -13.36
C SER A 86 -2.21 -0.03 -13.72
N TYR A 87 -2.99 -1.04 -14.02
CA TYR A 87 -4.41 -0.91 -14.34
C TYR A 87 -5.23 -1.67 -13.33
N SER A 88 -6.24 -0.99 -12.78
CA SER A 88 -7.20 -1.59 -11.85
C SER A 88 -8.58 -1.66 -12.50
N TRP A 89 -9.32 -2.71 -12.21
CA TRP A 89 -10.72 -2.82 -12.62
C TRP A 89 -11.56 -3.46 -11.53
N LYS A 90 -12.85 -3.25 -11.62
CA LYS A 90 -13.84 -3.86 -10.76
C LYS A 90 -14.83 -4.63 -11.62
N TYR A 91 -15.24 -5.80 -11.17
CA TYR A 91 -16.28 -6.55 -11.84
C TYR A 91 -17.66 -5.95 -11.56
N ASP A 92 -18.57 -6.01 -12.54
CA ASP A 92 -19.96 -5.57 -12.37
C ASP A 92 -20.70 -6.43 -11.34
N LYS A 93 -20.35 -7.72 -11.28
CA LYS A 93 -20.85 -8.68 -10.31
C LYS A 93 -19.73 -9.10 -9.37
N THR A 94 -19.95 -8.93 -8.07
CA THR A 94 -19.02 -9.46 -7.05
C THR A 94 -19.04 -10.98 -7.08
N PRO A 95 -17.86 -11.66 -7.12
CA PRO A 95 -17.78 -13.10 -7.00
C PRO A 95 -18.44 -13.62 -5.73
N ALA A 96 -19.05 -14.79 -5.79
CA ALA A 96 -19.72 -15.37 -4.64
C ALA A 96 -18.74 -16.02 -3.64
N ASP A 97 -17.63 -16.50 -4.14
CA ASP A 97 -16.55 -17.16 -3.39
C ASP A 97 -15.21 -17.04 -4.13
N ASP A 98 -14.16 -17.59 -3.50
CA ASP A 98 -12.80 -17.53 -4.03
C ASP A 98 -12.64 -18.34 -5.34
N GLU A 99 -13.42 -19.41 -5.55
CA GLU A 99 -13.37 -20.22 -6.78
C GLU A 99 -13.94 -19.42 -7.96
N GLU A 100 -15.11 -18.77 -7.79
CA GLU A 100 -15.68 -17.87 -8.81
C GLU A 100 -14.74 -16.69 -9.08
N ALA A 101 -14.11 -16.13 -8.03
CA ALA A 101 -13.15 -15.04 -8.15
C ALA A 101 -11.93 -15.46 -8.99
N GLN A 102 -11.40 -16.66 -8.74
CA GLN A 102 -10.28 -17.20 -9.50
C GLN A 102 -10.65 -17.44 -10.96
N ASP A 103 -11.79 -18.04 -11.22
CA ASP A 103 -12.28 -18.29 -12.58
C ASP A 103 -12.46 -17.00 -13.39
N MET A 104 -13.03 -15.97 -12.75
CA MET A 104 -13.21 -14.65 -13.37
C MET A 104 -11.86 -14.00 -13.68
N ALA A 105 -10.93 -14.05 -12.72
CA ALA A 105 -9.58 -13.51 -12.87
C ALA A 105 -8.80 -14.21 -14.01
N GLU A 106 -8.86 -15.54 -14.09
CA GLU A 106 -8.21 -16.30 -15.17
C GLU A 106 -8.77 -15.96 -16.55
N LYS A 107 -10.08 -15.75 -16.68
CA LYS A 107 -10.69 -15.35 -17.95
C LYS A 107 -10.17 -13.99 -18.42
N VAL A 108 -10.08 -13.02 -17.52
CA VAL A 108 -9.55 -11.69 -17.81
C VAL A 108 -8.08 -11.78 -18.19
N MET A 109 -7.27 -12.51 -17.42
CA MET A 109 -5.85 -12.71 -17.68
C MET A 109 -5.62 -13.35 -19.08
N LYS A 110 -6.37 -14.40 -19.41
CA LYS A 110 -6.28 -15.06 -20.73
C LYS A 110 -6.65 -14.12 -21.87
N HIS A 111 -7.65 -13.26 -21.66
CA HIS A 111 -8.07 -12.28 -22.67
C HIS A 111 -6.99 -11.20 -22.87
N ILE A 112 -6.43 -10.65 -21.81
CA ILE A 112 -5.39 -9.63 -21.91
C ILE A 112 -4.11 -10.19 -22.53
N ASN A 113 -3.69 -11.40 -22.14
CA ASN A 113 -2.52 -12.07 -22.73
C ASN A 113 -2.67 -12.35 -24.24
N GLY A 114 -3.90 -12.42 -24.75
CA GLY A 114 -4.17 -12.55 -26.19
C GLY A 114 -3.96 -11.24 -26.97
N ILE A 115 -3.89 -10.10 -26.27
CA ILE A 115 -3.82 -8.76 -26.88
C ILE A 115 -2.49 -8.07 -26.58
N SER A 116 -1.96 -8.24 -25.36
CA SER A 116 -0.76 -7.55 -24.87
C SER A 116 0.04 -8.44 -23.93
N MET A 117 1.33 -8.14 -23.78
CA MET A 117 2.17 -8.83 -22.81
C MET A 117 1.81 -8.35 -21.41
N LEU A 118 1.36 -9.27 -20.56
CA LEU A 118 1.07 -9.03 -19.16
C LEU A 118 2.31 -9.41 -18.34
N THR A 119 2.90 -8.45 -17.63
CA THR A 119 4.08 -8.67 -16.79
C THR A 119 3.71 -9.15 -15.39
N GLN A 120 2.59 -8.70 -14.86
CA GLN A 120 2.07 -9.08 -13.56
C GLN A 120 0.55 -9.00 -13.53
N PHE A 121 -0.07 -9.91 -12.78
CA PHE A 121 -1.51 -9.95 -12.54
C PHE A 121 -1.76 -10.24 -11.06
N ILE A 122 -2.51 -9.36 -10.39
CA ILE A 122 -2.78 -9.46 -8.95
C ILE A 122 -4.29 -9.47 -8.75
N PRO A 123 -4.91 -10.65 -8.55
CA PRO A 123 -6.31 -10.73 -8.20
C PRO A 123 -6.54 -10.22 -6.77
N GLU A 124 -7.77 -9.77 -6.48
CA GLU A 124 -8.13 -9.20 -5.18
C GLU A 124 -7.76 -10.11 -4.00
N TYR A 125 -8.09 -11.40 -4.08
CA TYR A 125 -7.83 -12.38 -3.02
C TYR A 125 -6.33 -12.59 -2.70
N SER A 126 -5.42 -12.16 -3.56
CA SER A 126 -3.97 -12.21 -3.35
C SER A 126 -3.34 -10.82 -3.09
N ASN A 127 -4.14 -9.77 -3.07
CA ASN A 127 -3.67 -8.40 -2.90
C ASN A 127 -3.52 -8.08 -1.40
N GLN A 128 -2.32 -8.25 -0.86
CA GLN A 128 -2.02 -8.00 0.55
C GLN A 128 -2.25 -6.54 0.95
N ALA A 129 -2.03 -5.59 0.05
CA ALA A 129 -2.23 -4.17 0.34
C ALA A 129 -3.71 -3.83 0.61
N ILE A 130 -4.65 -4.51 -0.06
CA ILE A 130 -6.10 -4.34 0.17
C ILE A 130 -6.52 -5.01 1.47
N HIS A 131 -5.99 -6.20 1.76
CA HIS A 131 -6.42 -7.00 2.91
C HIS A 131 -5.75 -6.61 4.22
N PHE A 132 -4.61 -5.91 4.18
CA PHE A 132 -3.79 -5.57 5.35
C PHE A 132 -4.62 -5.04 6.53
N THR A 133 -5.38 -3.97 6.34
CA THR A 133 -6.19 -3.38 7.43
C THR A 133 -7.32 -4.31 7.91
N GLY A 134 -7.93 -5.04 6.98
CA GLY A 134 -9.03 -5.96 7.30
C GLY A 134 -8.55 -7.18 8.09
N ASP A 135 -7.40 -7.70 7.76
CA ASP A 135 -6.81 -8.87 8.42
C ASP A 135 -6.25 -8.50 9.81
N ASP A 136 -5.67 -7.32 9.97
CA ASP A 136 -5.28 -6.77 11.28
C ASP A 136 -6.50 -6.66 12.21
N ILE A 137 -7.62 -6.07 11.75
CA ILE A 137 -8.83 -5.95 12.55
C ILE A 137 -9.40 -7.32 12.93
N LYS A 138 -9.37 -8.30 12.04
CA LYS A 138 -9.81 -9.67 12.34
C LYS A 138 -8.89 -10.35 13.36
N GLY A 139 -7.58 -10.15 13.22
CA GLY A 139 -6.57 -10.66 14.16
C GLY A 139 -6.78 -10.10 15.56
N ASP A 140 -6.95 -8.79 15.68
CA ASP A 140 -7.20 -8.10 16.94
C ASP A 140 -8.50 -8.56 17.61
N ASN A 141 -9.59 -8.68 16.86
CA ASN A 141 -10.86 -9.18 17.38
C ASN A 141 -10.74 -10.62 17.88
N THR A 142 -10.01 -11.48 17.20
CA THR A 142 -9.76 -12.86 17.62
C THR A 142 -8.95 -12.89 18.91
N MET A 143 -7.89 -12.10 19.01
CA MET A 143 -7.05 -11.99 20.21
C MET A 143 -7.87 -11.50 21.40
N ILE A 144 -8.65 -10.44 21.25
CA ILE A 144 -9.53 -9.90 22.29
C ILE A 144 -10.53 -10.96 22.75
N THR A 145 -11.13 -11.70 21.84
CA THR A 145 -12.10 -12.74 22.13
C THR A 145 -11.47 -13.86 22.96
N VAL A 146 -10.30 -14.36 22.55
CA VAL A 146 -9.55 -15.38 23.30
C VAL A 146 -9.19 -14.88 24.70
N PHE A 147 -8.72 -13.64 24.81
CA PHE A 147 -8.40 -13.03 26.09
C PHE A 147 -9.62 -12.94 27.03
N LEU A 148 -10.80 -12.53 26.49
CA LEU A 148 -12.04 -12.47 27.27
C LEU A 148 -12.46 -13.85 27.78
N TYR A 149 -12.36 -14.92 26.96
CA TYR A 149 -12.64 -16.27 27.41
C TYR A 149 -11.68 -16.70 28.53
N LEU A 150 -10.40 -16.41 28.42
CA LEU A 150 -9.41 -16.71 29.45
C LEU A 150 -9.73 -16.00 30.79
N VAL A 151 -10.09 -14.72 30.71
CA VAL A 151 -10.52 -13.96 31.89
C VAL A 151 -11.78 -14.54 32.53
N MET A 152 -12.77 -14.95 31.72
CA MET A 152 -13.98 -15.60 32.24
C MET A 152 -13.67 -16.92 32.96
N VAL A 153 -12.78 -17.73 32.41
CA VAL A 153 -12.33 -18.98 33.06
C VAL A 153 -11.67 -18.69 34.39
N ILE A 154 -10.77 -17.69 34.46
CA ILE A 154 -10.12 -17.30 35.73
C ILE A 154 -11.15 -16.86 36.76
N ILE A 155 -12.09 -16.01 36.36
CA ILE A 155 -13.15 -15.53 37.24
C ILE A 155 -13.97 -16.73 37.77
N ALA A 156 -14.38 -17.64 36.89
CA ALA A 156 -15.12 -18.84 37.29
C ALA A 156 -14.39 -19.67 38.32
N PHE A 157 -13.06 -19.85 38.19
CA PHE A 157 -12.23 -20.53 39.16
C PHE A 157 -12.11 -19.83 40.52
N VAL A 158 -12.08 -18.49 40.51
CA VAL A 158 -11.97 -17.67 41.74
C VAL A 158 -13.27 -17.69 42.56
N PHE A 159 -14.43 -17.81 41.88
CA PHE A 159 -15.75 -17.75 42.52
C PHE A 159 -16.43 -19.14 42.67
N ALA A 160 -15.78 -20.23 42.27
CA ALA A 160 -16.24 -21.60 42.51
C ALA A 160 -15.76 -22.14 43.82
#